data_bcb0deb1d174f57f6a6ae9160d238b31
#
_entry.id   bcb0deb1d174f57f6a6ae9160d238b31
#
_cell.length_a   1.000
_cell.length_b   1.000
_cell.length_c   1.000
_cell.angle_alpha   90.00
_cell.angle_beta   90.00
_cell.angle_gamma   90.00
#
_symmetry.space_group_name_H-M   'P 1'
#
loop_
_entity.id
_entity.type
_entity.pdbx_description
1 polymer ?
#
loop_
_entity_poly.entity_id
_entity_poly.type
_entity_poly.pdbx_seq_one_letter_code
_entity_poly.pdbx_strand_id
1 'polypeptide(L)'
;MFMTKLMSMHAARTYLAALSMCLAGCTTAGSPTARAQVPAGGPSLVVLGIAQDGGVPQAGSFGDPRWDDASRAHEVVSLGIVDPRSGKRWMIDATPDFRRQSLELYRASRGAPKPVVDGIFLTHAHMGHYTGLMFLGHESIGAKSLPVYAMPRMAEFLRTNGPWSQLVKYDNIALMPLAAGEPVRLADDLTVTPITVPHRQEFSEVVAFRIAGPARSALWLPDIDSWEEWDRQGTRFEGVLRTVDIAYIDATFFANGEIPGRDMTGFPHPFVSHTIERLSALPAEERAKIRFIHFNHSNPALDPASAARAAIRDAGMQVADEGEVETLFAYERPRWMR
;
A
#
# COMPACT_ATOMS: atom_id res chain seq x y z
N MET A 1 2.72 70.86 -47.24
CA MET A 1 3.71 71.02 -48.30
C MET A 1 4.15 69.60 -48.61
N PHE A 2 3.42 68.95 -49.54
CA PHE A 2 3.87 68.47 -50.86
C PHE A 2 5.16 67.62 -50.75
N MET A 3 5.27 66.36 -51.22
CA MET A 3 4.85 65.64 -52.39
C MET A 3 5.01 64.14 -52.18
N THR A 4 4.03 63.31 -52.42
CA THR A 4 3.77 62.34 -53.52
C THR A 4 4.99 61.83 -54.33
N LYS A 5 5.12 60.52 -54.45
CA LYS A 5 5.30 59.65 -55.62
C LYS A 5 5.61 58.26 -55.22
N LEU A 6 4.82 57.26 -55.42
CA LEU A 6 4.38 56.46 -56.56
C LEU A 6 5.44 55.56 -57.20
N MET A 7 5.02 54.29 -57.33
CA MET A 7 5.54 53.16 -58.17
C MET A 7 6.73 52.38 -57.57
N SER A 8 6.69 51.04 -57.48
CA SER A 8 6.35 50.12 -58.59
C SER A 8 6.03 48.72 -58.03
N MET A 9 4.94 48.14 -58.47
CA MET A 9 4.69 46.71 -58.52
C MET A 9 5.72 46.02 -59.40
N HIS A 10 6.37 44.95 -58.89
CA HIS A 10 6.76 43.70 -59.54
C HIS A 10 7.68 42.91 -58.67
N ALA A 11 7.17 41.81 -58.16
CA ALA A 11 7.82 40.47 -58.01
C ALA A 11 7.02 39.63 -57.04
N ALA A 12 5.85 39.22 -57.46
CA ALA A 12 5.25 38.00 -57.00
C ALA A 12 5.91 36.84 -57.77
N ARG A 13 6.61 36.00 -57.14
CA ARG A 13 6.77 34.58 -57.47
C ARG A 13 7.99 34.01 -56.76
N THR A 14 7.82 32.78 -56.22
CA THR A 14 8.82 31.90 -55.62
C THR A 14 9.16 32.14 -54.15
N TYR A 15 8.27 31.66 -53.24
CA TYR A 15 8.61 31.02 -51.99
C TYR A 15 7.41 30.17 -51.52
N LEU A 16 7.10 29.15 -52.31
CA LEU A 16 6.17 28.10 -51.93
C LEU A 16 6.87 26.76 -52.16
N ALA A 17 7.75 26.39 -51.25
CA ALA A 17 8.28 25.00 -51.13
C ALA A 17 9.32 24.94 -50.02
N ALA A 18 8.93 24.95 -48.74
CA ALA A 18 9.70 24.40 -47.61
C ALA A 18 8.84 24.47 -46.32
N LEU A 19 7.66 23.88 -46.35
CA LEU A 19 6.89 23.66 -45.11
C LEU A 19 6.21 22.30 -45.20
N SER A 20 7.02 21.26 -45.25
CA SER A 20 6.55 19.87 -45.07
C SER A 20 7.75 19.02 -44.76
N MET A 21 8.00 18.83 -43.45
CA MET A 21 8.68 17.68 -42.81
C MET A 21 9.21 18.08 -41.43
N CYS A 22 8.31 18.26 -40.48
CA CYS A 22 8.60 18.14 -39.07
C CYS A 22 7.33 17.73 -38.30
N LEU A 23 6.72 16.64 -38.74
CA LEU A 23 5.60 15.98 -38.04
C LEU A 23 5.90 14.47 -38.01
N ALA A 24 6.94 14.11 -37.28
CA ALA A 24 7.15 12.73 -36.90
C ALA A 24 8.08 12.72 -35.68
N GLY A 25 7.50 12.82 -34.52
CA GLY A 25 8.23 12.78 -33.25
C GLY A 25 7.35 13.02 -32.05
N CYS A 26 6.03 12.79 -32.14
CA CYS A 26 5.23 12.55 -30.94
C CYS A 26 5.61 11.14 -30.46
N THR A 27 6.61 11.06 -29.60
CA THR A 27 6.76 9.93 -28.69
C THR A 27 5.44 9.82 -27.96
N THR A 28 4.69 8.78 -28.22
CA THR A 28 3.54 8.37 -27.42
C THR A 28 4.05 8.20 -26.01
N ALA A 29 3.85 9.20 -25.17
CA ALA A 29 3.89 9.00 -23.73
C ALA A 29 2.96 7.82 -23.49
N GLY A 30 3.50 6.69 -23.01
CA GLY A 30 2.73 5.51 -22.72
C GLY A 30 1.53 5.94 -21.90
N SER A 31 0.34 5.60 -22.36
CA SER A 31 -0.88 5.84 -21.60
C SER A 31 -0.65 5.22 -20.23
N PRO A 32 -0.91 5.93 -19.12
CA PRO A 32 -0.80 5.34 -17.80
C PRO A 32 -1.66 4.08 -17.82
N THR A 33 -1.05 2.94 -17.52
CA THR A 33 -1.73 1.64 -17.43
C THR A 33 -2.99 1.86 -16.60
N ALA A 34 -4.15 1.60 -17.20
CA ALA A 34 -5.42 1.78 -16.53
C ALA A 34 -5.39 0.93 -15.26
N ARG A 35 -5.30 1.59 -14.08
CA ARG A 35 -5.25 0.88 -12.81
C ARG A 35 -6.50 0.03 -12.66
N ALA A 36 -6.33 -1.16 -12.12
CA ALA A 36 -7.41 -2.12 -11.94
C ALA A 36 -8.51 -1.51 -11.07
N GLN A 37 -9.74 -1.57 -11.56
CA GLN A 37 -10.91 -1.14 -10.79
C GLN A 37 -11.49 -2.34 -10.07
N VAL A 38 -12.02 -2.09 -8.87
CA VAL A 38 -12.67 -3.11 -8.07
C VAL A 38 -13.89 -3.66 -8.82
N PRO A 39 -14.04 -5.00 -8.95
CA PRO A 39 -15.24 -5.60 -9.50
C PRO A 39 -16.49 -5.31 -8.65
N ALA A 40 -17.63 -5.08 -9.29
CA ALA A 40 -18.87 -4.68 -8.61
C ALA A 40 -19.53 -5.78 -7.75
N GLY A 41 -19.11 -7.05 -7.90
CA GLY A 41 -19.81 -8.20 -7.32
C GLY A 41 -19.69 -8.39 -5.80
N GLY A 42 -18.73 -7.74 -5.15
CA GLY A 42 -18.50 -7.92 -3.71
C GLY A 42 -17.25 -7.22 -3.21
N PRO A 43 -16.91 -7.44 -1.93
CA PRO A 43 -15.77 -6.78 -1.32
C PRO A 43 -14.44 -7.21 -1.93
N SER A 44 -13.52 -6.26 -2.03
CA SER A 44 -12.19 -6.46 -2.58
C SER A 44 -11.14 -5.69 -1.79
N LEU A 45 -9.90 -6.15 -1.90
CA LEU A 45 -8.71 -5.50 -1.36
C LEU A 45 -7.98 -4.77 -2.48
N VAL A 46 -7.31 -3.66 -2.14
CA VAL A 46 -6.46 -2.87 -3.04
C VAL A 46 -5.14 -2.60 -2.33
N VAL A 47 -4.03 -3.09 -2.84
CA VAL A 47 -2.70 -2.77 -2.29
C VAL A 47 -2.36 -1.33 -2.63
N LEU A 48 -2.18 -0.48 -1.59
CA LEU A 48 -1.97 0.96 -1.74
C LEU A 48 -0.50 1.37 -1.60
N GLY A 49 0.34 0.48 -1.10
CA GLY A 49 1.76 0.68 -0.94
C GLY A 49 2.41 -0.61 -0.44
N ILE A 50 3.70 -0.77 -0.71
CA ILE A 50 4.49 -1.95 -0.33
C ILE A 50 5.83 -1.61 0.32
N ALA A 51 6.18 -0.33 0.45
CA ALA A 51 7.43 0.10 1.05
C ALA A 51 7.34 0.16 2.58
N GLN A 52 8.48 0.01 3.26
CA GLN A 52 8.61 0.31 4.68
C GLN A 52 8.41 1.81 4.94
N ASP A 53 8.20 2.21 6.17
CA ASP A 53 7.90 3.52 6.75
C ASP A 53 8.43 4.75 6.02
N GLY A 54 9.62 4.69 5.46
CA GLY A 54 10.28 5.80 4.78
C GLY A 54 9.94 5.95 3.30
N GLY A 55 9.16 5.03 2.74
CA GLY A 55 8.87 4.99 1.31
C GLY A 55 10.07 4.60 0.44
N VAL A 56 9.87 4.50 -0.86
CA VAL A 56 10.92 4.22 -1.83
C VAL A 56 10.77 5.19 -3.00
N PRO A 57 11.80 6.03 -3.28
CA PRO A 57 13.06 6.18 -2.55
C PRO A 57 12.89 6.82 -1.17
N GLN A 58 13.77 6.49 -0.24
CA GLN A 58 13.72 7.00 1.13
C GLN A 58 14.40 8.36 1.24
N ALA A 59 13.86 9.25 2.10
CA ALA A 59 14.48 10.52 2.43
C ALA A 59 15.92 10.33 2.92
N GLY A 60 16.86 11.11 2.39
CA GLY A 60 18.30 10.97 2.65
C GLY A 60 19.05 10.09 1.66
N SER A 61 18.38 9.24 0.90
CA SER A 61 18.99 8.46 -0.19
C SER A 61 19.04 9.25 -1.51
N PHE A 62 19.63 10.44 -1.50
CA PHE A 62 19.60 11.35 -2.66
C PHE A 62 20.33 10.85 -3.92
N GLY A 63 21.16 9.83 -3.79
CA GLY A 63 21.78 9.16 -4.95
C GLY A 63 20.94 8.02 -5.54
N ASP A 64 19.75 7.77 -4.99
CA ASP A 64 18.87 6.72 -5.49
C ASP A 64 18.23 7.15 -6.82
N PRO A 65 18.46 6.40 -7.94
CA PRO A 65 17.92 6.76 -9.25
C PRO A 65 16.39 6.74 -9.33
N ARG A 66 15.72 6.14 -8.35
CA ARG A 66 14.25 6.13 -8.26
C ARG A 66 13.64 7.49 -7.95
N TRP A 67 14.46 8.48 -7.50
CA TRP A 67 14.01 9.87 -7.41
C TRP A 67 13.62 10.47 -8.77
N ASP A 68 14.29 10.03 -9.84
CA ASP A 68 14.06 10.51 -11.19
C ASP A 68 13.15 9.58 -12.01
N ASP A 69 12.71 8.47 -11.42
CA ASP A 69 11.85 7.47 -12.08
C ASP A 69 10.66 7.07 -11.17
N ALA A 70 9.59 7.83 -11.27
CA ALA A 70 8.37 7.59 -10.50
C ALA A 70 7.73 6.20 -10.73
N SER A 71 8.08 5.51 -11.83
CA SER A 71 7.56 4.16 -12.10
C SER A 71 8.21 3.09 -11.21
N ARG A 72 9.31 3.42 -10.56
CA ARG A 72 10.06 2.56 -9.64
C ARG A 72 9.95 3.01 -8.18
N ALA A 73 9.22 4.10 -7.93
CA ALA A 73 8.92 4.56 -6.59
C ALA A 73 7.79 3.73 -5.99
N HIS A 74 7.82 3.53 -4.67
CA HIS A 74 6.80 2.80 -3.93
C HIS A 74 6.33 3.59 -2.73
N GLU A 75 5.00 3.62 -2.56
CA GLU A 75 4.33 4.22 -1.41
C GLU A 75 4.50 3.32 -0.17
N VAL A 76 4.40 3.92 1.00
CA VAL A 76 4.45 3.20 2.28
C VAL A 76 3.30 2.21 2.39
N VAL A 77 3.56 1.06 2.98
CA VAL A 77 2.66 -0.10 3.08
C VAL A 77 1.28 0.26 3.65
N SER A 78 0.24 0.05 2.86
CA SER A 78 -1.15 0.25 3.24
C SER A 78 -2.08 -0.59 2.37
N LEU A 79 -3.24 -0.94 2.91
CA LEU A 79 -4.26 -1.74 2.23
C LEU A 79 -5.60 -1.01 2.22
N GLY A 80 -6.23 -0.93 1.06
CA GLY A 80 -7.61 -0.51 0.92
C GLY A 80 -8.56 -1.70 0.97
N ILE A 81 -9.71 -1.52 1.63
CA ILE A 81 -10.84 -2.45 1.61
C ILE A 81 -12.01 -1.71 0.95
N VAL A 82 -12.62 -2.29 -0.07
CA VAL A 82 -13.72 -1.68 -0.81
C VAL A 82 -14.90 -2.63 -0.86
N ASP A 83 -16.08 -2.16 -0.47
CA ASP A 83 -17.33 -2.86 -0.75
C ASP A 83 -18.20 -2.04 -1.73
N PRO A 84 -18.15 -2.35 -3.02
CA PRO A 84 -18.89 -1.61 -4.04
C PRO A 84 -20.41 -1.71 -3.90
N ARG A 85 -20.92 -2.72 -3.17
CA ARG A 85 -22.36 -2.90 -2.92
C ARG A 85 -22.93 -1.80 -2.00
N SER A 86 -22.11 -1.38 -1.01
CA SER A 86 -22.45 -0.28 -0.08
C SER A 86 -21.83 1.05 -0.52
N GLY A 87 -20.90 1.06 -1.47
CA GLY A 87 -20.10 2.20 -1.86
C GLY A 87 -19.07 2.61 -0.81
N LYS A 88 -18.85 1.80 0.22
CA LYS A 88 -17.93 2.09 1.33
C LYS A 88 -16.53 1.59 1.06
N ARG A 89 -15.56 2.27 1.69
CA ARG A 89 -14.14 1.95 1.62
C ARG A 89 -13.42 2.27 2.93
N TRP A 90 -12.48 1.43 3.30
CA TRP A 90 -11.67 1.56 4.52
C TRP A 90 -10.19 1.42 4.15
N MET A 91 -9.32 1.91 5.04
CA MET A 91 -7.87 1.73 4.91
C MET A 91 -7.32 0.99 6.13
N ILE A 92 -6.30 0.18 5.92
CA ILE A 92 -5.42 -0.28 6.97
C ILE A 92 -4.16 0.56 6.88
N ASP A 93 -3.86 1.23 7.97
CA ASP A 93 -2.84 2.25 8.18
C ASP A 93 -3.04 3.56 7.40
N ALA A 94 -2.75 4.67 8.08
CA ALA A 94 -2.70 6.00 7.53
C ALA A 94 -1.23 6.44 7.45
N THR A 95 -0.61 6.19 6.33
CA THR A 95 0.83 6.36 6.10
C THR A 95 1.20 7.82 5.77
N PRO A 96 2.49 8.19 5.71
CA PRO A 96 2.92 9.47 5.16
C PRO A 96 2.38 9.76 3.74
N ASP A 97 2.10 8.71 2.97
CA ASP A 97 1.59 8.80 1.59
C ASP A 97 0.06 8.82 1.49
N PHE A 98 -0.64 9.00 2.61
CA PHE A 98 -2.10 8.99 2.73
C PHE A 98 -2.81 9.78 1.61
N ARG A 99 -2.26 10.92 1.21
CA ARG A 99 -2.87 11.76 0.16
C ARG A 99 -2.98 11.03 -1.18
N ARG A 100 -1.93 10.33 -1.59
CA ARG A 100 -1.92 9.57 -2.85
C ARG A 100 -2.72 8.29 -2.71
N GLN A 101 -2.52 7.58 -1.63
CA GLN A 101 -3.21 6.33 -1.33
C GLN A 101 -4.73 6.50 -1.24
N SER A 102 -5.21 7.56 -0.59
CA SER A 102 -6.64 7.86 -0.53
C SER A 102 -7.23 8.21 -1.91
N LEU A 103 -6.47 8.90 -2.76
CA LEU A 103 -6.87 9.16 -4.16
C LEU A 103 -6.94 7.87 -4.97
N GLU A 104 -5.95 6.97 -4.81
CA GLU A 104 -5.94 5.69 -5.53
C GLU A 104 -7.09 4.78 -5.08
N LEU A 105 -7.35 4.72 -3.79
CA LEU A 105 -8.48 3.98 -3.23
C LEU A 105 -9.83 4.54 -3.74
N TYR A 106 -9.95 5.88 -3.82
CA TYR A 106 -11.13 6.52 -4.41
C TYR A 106 -11.31 6.11 -5.88
N ARG A 107 -10.23 6.15 -6.68
CA ARG A 107 -10.26 5.76 -8.09
C ARG A 107 -10.64 4.30 -8.29
N ALA A 108 -10.08 3.41 -7.47
CA ALA A 108 -10.38 1.99 -7.51
C ALA A 108 -11.85 1.69 -7.12
N SER A 109 -12.39 2.42 -6.14
CA SER A 109 -13.71 2.16 -5.56
C SER A 109 -14.88 2.68 -6.41
N ARG A 110 -14.67 3.64 -7.32
CA ARG A 110 -15.73 4.37 -8.06
C ARG A 110 -16.80 4.97 -7.14
N GLY A 111 -16.49 5.14 -5.88
CA GLY A 111 -17.43 5.63 -4.87
C GLY A 111 -17.63 7.14 -4.91
N ALA A 112 -18.43 7.66 -3.97
CA ALA A 112 -18.54 9.09 -3.75
C ALA A 112 -17.21 9.69 -3.30
N PRO A 113 -16.91 10.96 -3.62
CA PRO A 113 -15.65 11.60 -3.22
C PRO A 113 -15.55 11.84 -1.70
N LYS A 114 -16.67 11.77 -0.98
CA LYS A 114 -16.74 11.95 0.48
C LYS A 114 -17.64 10.90 1.12
N PRO A 115 -17.29 10.43 2.32
CA PRO A 115 -16.04 10.72 3.04
C PRO A 115 -14.83 10.20 2.25
N VAL A 116 -13.63 10.67 2.61
CA VAL A 116 -12.38 10.20 1.96
C VAL A 116 -12.21 8.69 2.14
N VAL A 117 -12.52 8.19 3.34
CA VAL A 117 -12.72 6.78 3.69
C VAL A 117 -13.83 6.68 4.74
N ASP A 118 -14.43 5.51 4.91
CA ASP A 118 -15.47 5.23 5.92
C ASP A 118 -14.87 4.78 7.26
N GLY A 119 -13.59 4.53 7.31
CA GLY A 119 -12.83 4.21 8.52
C GLY A 119 -11.39 3.81 8.22
N ILE A 120 -10.56 3.86 9.27
CA ILE A 120 -9.15 3.49 9.21
C ILE A 120 -8.86 2.50 10.35
N PHE A 121 -8.17 1.41 10.04
CA PHE A 121 -7.65 0.45 10.99
C PHE A 121 -6.17 0.68 11.19
N LEU A 122 -5.69 0.77 12.42
CA LEU A 122 -4.28 0.99 12.71
C LEU A 122 -3.64 -0.29 13.23
N THR A 123 -2.52 -0.66 12.61
CA THR A 123 -1.73 -1.80 13.06
C THR A 123 -0.95 -1.49 14.32
N HIS A 124 -0.26 -0.36 14.38
CA HIS A 124 0.57 0.04 15.51
C HIS A 124 1.07 1.49 15.42
N ALA A 125 1.85 1.94 16.42
CA ALA A 125 2.30 3.32 16.57
C ALA A 125 3.74 3.57 16.05
N HIS A 126 4.17 2.92 14.97
CA HIS A 126 5.33 3.37 14.22
C HIS A 126 4.94 4.39 13.16
N MET A 127 5.82 5.36 12.89
CA MET A 127 5.47 6.58 12.13
C MET A 127 4.95 6.29 10.71
N GLY A 128 5.38 5.23 10.07
CA GLY A 128 4.90 4.81 8.76
C GLY A 128 3.42 4.42 8.73
N HIS A 129 2.81 4.10 9.90
CA HIS A 129 1.48 3.47 9.95
C HIS A 129 0.36 4.40 10.41
N TYR A 130 0.68 5.54 11.05
CA TYR A 130 -0.36 6.41 11.59
C TYR A 130 -0.19 7.92 11.33
N THR A 131 1.00 8.37 10.86
CA THR A 131 1.26 9.81 10.73
C THR A 131 0.37 10.49 9.70
N GLY A 132 -0.13 9.77 8.73
CA GLY A 132 -1.11 10.29 7.76
C GLY A 132 -2.45 10.69 8.36
N LEU A 133 -2.75 10.31 9.60
CA LEU A 133 -3.91 10.83 10.33
C LEU A 133 -3.91 12.36 10.42
N MET A 134 -2.73 13.02 10.32
CA MET A 134 -2.61 14.48 10.29
C MET A 134 -3.51 15.12 9.22
N PHE A 135 -3.74 14.44 8.10
CA PHE A 135 -4.56 14.96 7.02
C PHE A 135 -6.06 15.01 7.35
N LEU A 136 -6.50 14.38 8.45
CA LEU A 136 -7.88 14.44 8.91
C LEU A 136 -8.20 15.69 9.71
N GLY A 137 -7.18 16.44 10.16
CA GLY A 137 -7.28 17.65 10.95
C GLY A 137 -7.81 18.87 10.19
N HIS A 138 -7.96 19.96 10.91
CA HIS A 138 -8.49 21.23 10.41
C HIS A 138 -7.65 21.84 9.28
N GLU A 139 -6.34 21.59 9.30
CA GLU A 139 -5.40 22.14 8.34
C GLU A 139 -5.52 21.49 6.96
N SER A 140 -6.31 20.40 6.83
CA SER A 140 -6.50 19.67 5.58
C SER A 140 -7.98 19.32 5.36
N ILE A 141 -8.39 18.06 5.66
CA ILE A 141 -9.74 17.57 5.33
C ILE A 141 -10.81 18.16 6.28
N GLY A 142 -10.46 18.43 7.53
CA GLY A 142 -11.41 18.80 8.58
C GLY A 142 -12.48 17.73 8.74
N ALA A 143 -12.07 16.47 8.85
CA ALA A 143 -12.96 15.32 8.98
C ALA A 143 -13.89 15.48 10.20
N LYS A 144 -15.02 14.79 10.19
CA LYS A 144 -16.00 14.78 11.28
C LYS A 144 -16.25 13.37 11.72
N SER A 145 -15.87 13.06 12.97
CA SER A 145 -16.06 11.75 13.61
C SER A 145 -15.67 10.56 12.74
N LEU A 146 -14.56 10.70 11.94
CA LEU A 146 -14.13 9.60 11.10
C LEU A 146 -13.69 8.42 11.97
N PRO A 147 -14.25 7.20 11.80
CA PRO A 147 -13.90 6.05 12.61
C PRO A 147 -12.43 5.66 12.44
N VAL A 148 -11.69 5.61 13.56
CA VAL A 148 -10.32 5.10 13.61
C VAL A 148 -10.29 3.93 14.60
N TYR A 149 -10.15 2.73 14.06
CA TYR A 149 -10.14 1.49 14.82
C TYR A 149 -8.72 1.24 15.34
N ALA A 150 -8.58 1.15 16.66
CA ALA A 150 -7.29 1.06 17.33
C ALA A 150 -7.35 0.13 18.54
N MET A 151 -6.25 -0.60 18.78
CA MET A 151 -6.05 -1.35 20.02
C MET A 151 -5.97 -0.38 21.23
N PRO A 152 -6.22 -0.84 22.47
CA PRO A 152 -6.36 0.03 23.63
C PRO A 152 -5.18 1.00 23.86
N ARG A 153 -3.93 0.51 23.80
CA ARG A 153 -2.74 1.37 23.96
C ARG A 153 -2.55 2.33 22.80
N MET A 154 -2.85 1.89 21.57
CA MET A 154 -2.84 2.77 20.38
C MET A 154 -3.89 3.88 20.52
N ALA A 155 -5.10 3.57 20.96
CA ALA A 155 -6.14 4.56 21.20
C ALA A 155 -5.73 5.56 22.30
N GLU A 156 -5.11 5.09 23.38
CA GLU A 156 -4.59 5.96 24.44
C GLU A 156 -3.44 6.84 23.96
N PHE A 157 -2.52 6.27 23.16
CA PHE A 157 -1.44 7.05 22.53
C PHE A 157 -2.00 8.21 21.70
N LEU A 158 -2.99 7.99 20.86
CA LEU A 158 -3.61 9.04 20.04
C LEU A 158 -4.35 10.08 20.90
N ARG A 159 -4.95 9.65 22.01
CA ARG A 159 -5.74 10.53 22.89
C ARG A 159 -4.86 11.46 23.72
N THR A 160 -3.67 11.03 24.10
CA THR A 160 -2.83 11.71 25.08
C THR A 160 -1.61 12.42 24.49
N ASN A 161 -1.21 12.11 23.24
CA ASN A 161 -0.03 12.71 22.62
C ASN A 161 -0.42 13.76 21.57
N GLY A 162 0.16 14.94 21.68
CA GLY A 162 0.09 15.95 20.64
C GLY A 162 0.99 15.60 19.44
N PRO A 163 0.60 15.98 18.21
CA PRO A 163 -0.63 16.70 17.85
C PRO A 163 -1.87 15.82 17.68
N TRP A 164 -1.75 14.50 17.77
CA TRP A 164 -2.82 13.52 17.49
C TRP A 164 -4.05 13.71 18.40
N SER A 165 -3.82 14.10 19.66
CA SER A 165 -4.89 14.39 20.62
C SER A 165 -5.83 15.52 20.17
N GLN A 166 -5.38 16.42 19.30
CA GLN A 166 -6.25 17.43 18.71
C GLN A 166 -7.29 16.85 17.77
N LEU A 167 -6.94 15.80 17.02
CA LEU A 167 -7.89 15.12 16.13
C LEU A 167 -9.06 14.52 16.90
N VAL A 168 -8.79 13.98 18.09
CA VAL A 168 -9.82 13.46 19.01
C VAL A 168 -10.60 14.61 19.64
N LYS A 169 -9.90 15.63 20.18
CA LYS A 169 -10.50 16.78 20.85
C LYS A 169 -11.45 17.58 19.95
N TYR A 170 -11.12 17.71 18.67
CA TYR A 170 -11.92 18.48 17.70
C TYR A 170 -12.90 17.61 16.90
N ASP A 171 -13.07 16.36 17.33
CA ASP A 171 -13.99 15.41 16.69
C ASP A 171 -13.68 15.20 15.19
N ASN A 172 -12.41 15.31 14.81
CA ASN A 172 -12.00 14.91 13.46
C ASN A 172 -12.01 13.39 13.30
N ILE A 173 -11.63 12.67 14.36
CA ILE A 173 -11.66 11.21 14.43
C ILE A 173 -12.48 10.73 15.63
N ALA A 174 -13.14 9.59 15.46
CA ALA A 174 -13.78 8.83 16.52
C ALA A 174 -12.99 7.54 16.76
N LEU A 175 -12.38 7.39 17.94
CA LEU A 175 -11.63 6.18 18.29
C LEU A 175 -12.58 5.01 18.56
N MET A 176 -12.49 3.99 17.73
CA MET A 176 -13.27 2.76 17.80
C MET A 176 -12.40 1.65 18.41
N PRO A 177 -12.84 1.00 19.50
CA PRO A 177 -12.02 0.01 20.18
C PRO A 177 -11.87 -1.26 19.35
N LEU A 178 -10.64 -1.80 19.34
CA LEU A 178 -10.33 -3.15 18.88
C LEU A 178 -10.00 -4.05 20.08
N ALA A 179 -10.31 -5.33 19.93
CA ALA A 179 -9.86 -6.37 20.85
C ALA A 179 -9.29 -7.56 20.04
N ALA A 180 -8.18 -8.11 20.49
CA ALA A 180 -7.52 -9.22 19.79
C ALA A 180 -8.47 -10.42 19.62
N GLY A 181 -8.58 -10.91 18.39
CA GLY A 181 -9.46 -12.02 18.03
C GLY A 181 -10.94 -11.64 17.82
N GLU A 182 -11.36 -10.43 18.17
CA GLU A 182 -12.75 -10.00 18.03
C GLU A 182 -12.99 -9.34 16.66
N PRO A 183 -13.94 -9.85 15.84
CA PRO A 183 -14.19 -9.31 14.52
C PRO A 183 -14.96 -7.99 14.58
N VAL A 184 -14.49 -6.98 13.87
CA VAL A 184 -15.25 -5.78 13.51
C VAL A 184 -16.02 -6.06 12.23
N ARG A 185 -17.35 -5.93 12.28
CA ARG A 185 -18.24 -6.12 11.14
C ARG A 185 -18.34 -4.83 10.31
N LEU A 186 -17.94 -4.89 9.07
CA LEU A 186 -18.05 -3.79 8.09
C LEU A 186 -19.32 -3.91 7.23
N ALA A 187 -19.71 -5.15 6.93
CA ALA A 187 -20.96 -5.55 6.28
C ALA A 187 -21.38 -6.94 6.81
N ASP A 188 -22.53 -7.46 6.40
CA ASP A 188 -23.03 -8.76 6.90
C ASP A 188 -22.06 -9.91 6.65
N ASP A 189 -21.30 -9.83 5.56
CA ASP A 189 -20.34 -10.83 5.10
C ASP A 189 -18.92 -10.30 4.96
N LEU A 190 -18.60 -9.17 5.61
CA LEU A 190 -17.28 -8.56 5.60
C LEU A 190 -16.84 -8.19 7.01
N THR A 191 -15.74 -8.79 7.46
CA THR A 191 -15.18 -8.54 8.80
C THR A 191 -13.69 -8.28 8.75
N VAL A 192 -13.19 -7.53 9.75
CA VAL A 192 -11.78 -7.30 10.01
C VAL A 192 -11.47 -7.71 11.44
N THR A 193 -10.55 -8.65 11.65
CA THR A 193 -10.21 -9.20 12.96
C THR A 193 -8.74 -8.94 13.26
N PRO A 194 -8.39 -8.22 14.35
CA PRO A 194 -7.01 -8.01 14.75
C PRO A 194 -6.42 -9.27 15.38
N ILE A 195 -5.17 -9.58 15.03
CA ILE A 195 -4.38 -10.68 15.58
C ILE A 195 -3.10 -10.08 16.14
N THR A 196 -2.82 -10.24 17.43
CA THR A 196 -1.58 -9.74 18.02
C THR A 196 -0.36 -10.44 17.46
N VAL A 197 0.69 -9.65 17.18
CA VAL A 197 1.96 -10.13 16.66
C VAL A 197 3.12 -9.55 17.47
N PRO A 198 4.23 -10.30 17.63
CA PRO A 198 5.43 -9.77 18.27
C PRO A 198 6.08 -8.73 17.38
N HIS A 199 6.14 -7.52 17.84
CA HIS A 199 6.90 -6.42 17.25
C HIS A 199 7.18 -5.39 18.34
N ARG A 200 8.07 -4.44 18.10
CA ARG A 200 8.42 -3.38 19.06
C ARG A 200 7.16 -2.63 19.53
N GLN A 201 6.85 -2.74 20.81
CA GLN A 201 5.62 -2.23 21.42
C GLN A 201 5.87 -1.01 22.30
N GLU A 202 6.67 -0.06 21.86
CA GLU A 202 7.03 1.12 22.66
C GLU A 202 5.79 1.91 23.07
N PHE A 203 4.87 2.14 22.14
CA PHE A 203 3.70 3.02 22.34
C PHE A 203 2.35 2.32 22.23
N SER A 204 2.28 1.19 21.54
CA SER A 204 1.02 0.48 21.28
C SER A 204 1.19 -1.02 21.28
N GLU A 205 0.09 -1.76 21.28
CA GLU A 205 0.07 -3.13 20.76
C GLU A 205 0.42 -3.12 19.27
N VAL A 206 0.85 -4.26 18.74
CA VAL A 206 1.03 -4.47 17.30
C VAL A 206 0.11 -5.59 16.85
N VAL A 207 -0.63 -5.36 15.76
CA VAL A 207 -1.57 -6.33 15.22
C VAL A 207 -1.41 -6.51 13.72
N ALA A 208 -1.57 -7.75 13.27
CA ALA A 208 -1.99 -8.08 11.92
C ALA A 208 -3.53 -8.05 11.83
N PHE A 209 -4.07 -7.99 10.63
CA PHE A 209 -5.51 -8.09 10.41
C PHE A 209 -5.87 -9.26 9.50
N ARG A 210 -6.84 -10.08 9.94
CA ARG A 210 -7.54 -11.01 9.07
C ARG A 210 -8.78 -10.32 8.50
N ILE A 211 -8.88 -10.22 7.19
CA ILE A 211 -10.02 -9.66 6.47
C ILE A 211 -10.78 -10.82 5.86
N ALA A 212 -12.03 -11.02 6.23
CA ALA A 212 -12.86 -12.11 5.72
C ALA A 212 -14.06 -11.55 4.96
N GLY A 213 -14.17 -11.94 3.71
CA GLY A 213 -15.33 -11.68 2.86
C GLY A 213 -16.22 -12.92 2.69
N PRO A 214 -17.21 -12.87 1.78
CA PRO A 214 -18.19 -13.93 1.63
C PRO A 214 -17.65 -15.28 1.14
N ALA A 215 -16.50 -15.30 0.46
CA ALA A 215 -15.93 -16.55 -0.09
C ALA A 215 -14.42 -16.70 0.14
N ARG A 216 -13.71 -15.61 0.39
CA ARG A 216 -12.25 -15.62 0.57
C ARG A 216 -11.84 -14.72 1.72
N SER A 217 -10.67 -14.99 2.26
CA SER A 217 -10.08 -14.20 3.34
C SER A 217 -8.60 -13.91 3.10
N ALA A 218 -8.13 -12.79 3.64
CA ALA A 218 -6.74 -12.38 3.57
C ALA A 218 -6.16 -12.10 4.95
N LEU A 219 -4.85 -12.30 5.08
CA LEU A 219 -4.04 -11.80 6.18
C LEU A 219 -3.27 -10.58 5.70
N TRP A 220 -3.25 -9.51 6.50
CA TRP A 220 -2.39 -8.34 6.35
C TRP A 220 -1.48 -8.24 7.56
N LEU A 221 -0.20 -8.54 7.39
CA LEU A 221 0.83 -8.59 8.42
C LEU A 221 2.06 -7.81 7.93
N PRO A 222 2.05 -6.46 8.02
CA PRO A 222 3.16 -5.66 7.52
C PRO A 222 4.41 -5.77 8.40
N ASP A 223 4.24 -5.93 9.71
CA ASP A 223 5.33 -5.90 10.68
C ASP A 223 5.29 -7.06 11.65
N ILE A 224 6.44 -7.72 11.82
CA ILE A 224 6.67 -8.74 12.82
C ILE A 224 8.17 -8.82 13.15
N ASP A 225 8.54 -8.95 14.43
CA ASP A 225 9.96 -9.06 14.80
C ASP A 225 10.57 -10.39 14.39
N SER A 226 9.86 -11.50 14.63
CA SER A 226 10.37 -12.84 14.35
C SER A 226 9.26 -13.89 14.40
N TRP A 227 9.34 -14.86 13.50
CA TRP A 227 8.46 -16.02 13.51
C TRP A 227 8.63 -16.86 14.78
N GLU A 228 9.85 -16.99 15.29
CA GLU A 228 10.19 -17.75 16.49
C GLU A 228 9.62 -17.11 17.74
N GLU A 229 9.56 -15.77 17.79
CA GLU A 229 8.91 -15.07 18.90
C GLU A 229 7.41 -15.33 18.88
N TRP A 230 6.78 -15.31 17.69
CA TRP A 230 5.36 -15.61 17.58
C TRP A 230 5.05 -17.06 17.97
N ASP A 231 5.94 -18.02 17.59
CA ASP A 231 5.85 -19.41 18.02
C ASP A 231 5.92 -19.54 19.55
N ARG A 232 6.83 -18.79 20.21
CA ARG A 232 6.94 -18.76 21.67
C ARG A 232 5.71 -18.19 22.36
N GLN A 233 5.02 -17.26 21.70
CA GLN A 233 3.74 -16.72 22.16
C GLN A 233 2.54 -17.64 21.87
N GLY A 234 2.78 -18.82 21.32
CA GLY A 234 1.76 -19.84 21.07
C GLY A 234 1.05 -19.75 19.73
N THR A 235 1.50 -18.86 18.82
CA THR A 235 0.91 -18.73 17.48
C THR A 235 1.93 -19.09 16.42
N ARG A 236 1.61 -20.08 15.61
CA ARG A 236 2.43 -20.46 14.45
C ARG A 236 1.88 -19.84 13.17
N PHE A 237 2.76 -19.17 12.41
CA PHE A 237 2.37 -18.56 11.14
C PHE A 237 1.73 -19.57 10.18
N GLU A 238 2.27 -20.79 10.08
CA GLU A 238 1.73 -21.84 9.23
C GLU A 238 0.28 -22.24 9.61
N GLY A 239 -0.07 -22.10 10.88
CA GLY A 239 -1.43 -22.29 11.36
C GLY A 239 -2.37 -21.17 10.89
N VAL A 240 -1.91 -19.92 10.99
CA VAL A 240 -2.65 -18.74 10.52
C VAL A 240 -2.82 -18.80 8.99
N LEU A 241 -1.75 -19.13 8.24
CA LEU A 241 -1.76 -19.23 6.78
C LEU A 241 -2.85 -20.19 6.25
N ARG A 242 -3.06 -21.32 6.92
CA ARG A 242 -4.12 -22.27 6.56
C ARG A 242 -5.54 -21.71 6.68
N THR A 243 -5.73 -20.64 7.45
CA THR A 243 -7.05 -20.03 7.68
C THR A 243 -7.40 -18.92 6.68
N VAL A 244 -6.49 -18.61 5.73
CA VAL A 244 -6.66 -17.55 4.75
C VAL A 244 -6.36 -18.05 3.33
N ASP A 245 -6.87 -17.33 2.34
CA ASP A 245 -6.66 -17.62 0.92
C ASP A 245 -5.49 -16.83 0.33
N ILE A 246 -5.08 -15.74 0.99
CA ILE A 246 -3.94 -14.90 0.64
C ILE A 246 -3.33 -14.33 1.92
N ALA A 247 -2.00 -14.18 1.95
CA ALA A 247 -1.27 -13.61 3.08
C ALA A 247 -0.25 -12.59 2.58
N TYR A 248 -0.47 -11.33 2.93
CA TYR A 248 0.48 -10.24 2.77
C TYR A 248 1.35 -10.18 4.03
N ILE A 249 2.64 -10.36 3.89
CA ILE A 249 3.56 -10.52 5.02
C ILE A 249 4.84 -9.69 4.89
N ASP A 250 5.41 -9.37 6.04
CA ASP A 250 6.65 -8.61 6.22
C ASP A 250 7.81 -9.15 5.36
N ALA A 251 8.47 -8.25 4.65
CA ALA A 251 9.63 -8.49 3.82
C ALA A 251 10.65 -7.36 3.91
N THR A 252 10.77 -6.72 5.06
CA THR A 252 11.61 -5.53 5.25
C THR A 252 13.00 -5.72 4.68
N PHE A 253 13.67 -6.81 5.00
CA PHE A 253 15.01 -7.12 4.47
C PHE A 253 15.05 -8.49 3.80
N PHE A 254 15.83 -8.59 2.73
CA PHE A 254 15.97 -9.87 2.02
C PHE A 254 16.88 -10.85 2.75
N ALA A 255 18.06 -10.41 3.17
CA ALA A 255 19.07 -11.25 3.85
C ALA A 255 20.04 -10.40 4.67
N ASN A 256 20.80 -11.03 5.55
CA ASN A 256 21.90 -10.37 6.25
C ASN A 256 22.95 -9.83 5.26
N GLY A 257 23.50 -8.65 5.55
CA GLY A 257 24.47 -7.97 4.70
C GLY A 257 23.85 -7.09 3.60
N GLU A 258 22.52 -6.96 3.55
CA GLU A 258 21.83 -6.05 2.64
C GLU A 258 22.25 -4.59 2.86
N ILE A 259 22.47 -4.18 4.12
CA ILE A 259 23.00 -2.87 4.46
C ILE A 259 24.53 -2.98 4.55
N PRO A 260 25.30 -2.34 3.65
CA PRO A 260 26.75 -2.44 3.63
C PRO A 260 27.40 -2.07 4.97
N GLY A 261 28.33 -2.93 5.43
CA GLY A 261 29.10 -2.70 6.65
C GLY A 261 28.31 -2.91 7.96
N ARG A 262 27.09 -3.42 7.91
CA ARG A 262 26.30 -3.74 9.10
C ARG A 262 26.04 -5.24 9.21
N ASP A 263 26.30 -5.78 10.40
CA ASP A 263 25.71 -7.06 10.77
C ASP A 263 24.25 -6.81 11.17
N MET A 264 23.35 -7.41 10.41
CA MET A 264 21.91 -7.30 10.61
C MET A 264 21.32 -8.45 11.42
N THR A 265 22.16 -9.34 11.95
CA THR A 265 21.71 -10.39 12.86
C THR A 265 21.03 -9.77 14.07
N GLY A 266 19.80 -10.14 14.33
CA GLY A 266 19.00 -9.57 15.41
C GLY A 266 18.30 -8.25 15.09
N PHE A 267 18.32 -7.79 13.84
CA PHE A 267 17.38 -6.75 13.40
C PHE A 267 15.95 -7.28 13.60
N PRO A 268 15.02 -6.42 14.03
CA PRO A 268 13.60 -6.78 13.94
C PRO A 268 13.25 -6.97 12.46
N HIS A 269 12.29 -7.81 12.20
CA HIS A 269 11.84 -8.31 10.89
C HIS A 269 12.59 -9.57 10.44
N PRO A 270 11.88 -10.64 10.14
CA PRO A 270 12.48 -11.85 9.59
C PRO A 270 12.96 -11.57 8.15
N PHE A 271 14.16 -12.04 7.83
CA PHE A 271 14.63 -11.97 6.45
C PHE A 271 13.71 -12.77 5.51
N VAL A 272 13.51 -12.25 4.30
CA VAL A 272 12.77 -12.97 3.25
C VAL A 272 13.38 -14.35 2.99
N SER A 273 14.72 -14.44 2.93
CA SER A 273 15.44 -15.71 2.76
C SER A 273 15.12 -16.72 3.86
N HIS A 274 15.03 -16.28 5.12
CA HIS A 274 14.66 -17.13 6.26
C HIS A 274 13.19 -17.56 6.18
N THR A 275 12.29 -16.64 5.81
CA THR A 275 10.87 -16.97 5.59
C THR A 275 10.70 -18.02 4.49
N ILE A 276 11.42 -17.89 3.38
CA ILE A 276 11.43 -18.88 2.29
C ILE A 276 11.90 -20.25 2.80
N GLU A 277 13.01 -20.30 3.53
CA GLU A 277 13.55 -21.53 4.11
C GLU A 277 12.55 -22.19 5.06
N ARG A 278 12.01 -21.42 6.02
CA ARG A 278 11.02 -21.89 7.00
C ARG A 278 9.80 -22.52 6.33
N LEU A 279 9.32 -21.94 5.26
CA LEU A 279 8.08 -22.35 4.60
C LEU A 279 8.32 -23.33 3.43
N SER A 280 9.56 -23.70 3.15
CA SER A 280 9.92 -24.57 2.02
C SER A 280 9.26 -25.94 2.05
N ALA A 281 8.99 -26.49 3.23
CA ALA A 281 8.33 -27.78 3.43
C ALA A 281 6.79 -27.73 3.27
N LEU A 282 6.19 -26.53 3.14
CA LEU A 282 4.76 -26.42 2.90
C LEU A 282 4.38 -26.84 1.48
N PRO A 283 3.16 -27.36 1.28
CA PRO A 283 2.61 -27.59 -0.05
C PRO A 283 2.69 -26.35 -0.94
N ALA A 284 2.83 -26.54 -2.26
CA ALA A 284 2.95 -25.44 -3.20
C ALA A 284 1.75 -24.47 -3.17
N GLU A 285 0.55 -25.01 -2.97
CA GLU A 285 -0.69 -24.23 -2.82
C GLU A 285 -0.69 -23.32 -1.59
N GLU A 286 -0.04 -23.71 -0.49
CA GLU A 286 0.10 -22.88 0.68
C GLU A 286 1.13 -21.76 0.46
N ARG A 287 2.27 -22.08 -0.18
CA ARG A 287 3.29 -21.09 -0.54
C ARG A 287 2.75 -20.06 -1.54
N ALA A 288 1.91 -20.48 -2.47
CA ALA A 288 1.31 -19.60 -3.48
C ALA A 288 0.37 -18.52 -2.90
N LYS A 289 -0.10 -18.67 -1.67
CA LYS A 289 -0.89 -17.66 -0.96
C LYS A 289 -0.06 -16.43 -0.55
N ILE A 290 1.26 -16.55 -0.48
CA ILE A 290 2.15 -15.55 0.12
C ILE A 290 2.44 -14.42 -0.86
N ARG A 291 2.27 -13.19 -0.37
CA ARG A 291 2.65 -11.93 -1.00
C ARG A 291 3.52 -11.15 -0.03
N PHE A 292 4.75 -10.87 -0.42
CA PHE A 292 5.67 -10.04 0.36
C PHE A 292 5.35 -8.56 0.20
N ILE A 293 5.38 -7.81 1.32
CA ILE A 293 5.14 -6.36 1.42
C ILE A 293 6.14 -5.75 2.40
N HIS A 294 6.08 -4.43 2.64
CA HIS A 294 6.87 -3.72 3.66
C HIS A 294 8.38 -3.72 3.38
N PHE A 295 8.77 -3.50 2.13
CA PHE A 295 10.18 -3.53 1.72
C PHE A 295 10.94 -2.27 2.15
N ASN A 296 12.09 -2.44 2.82
CA ASN A 296 13.05 -1.35 2.97
C ASN A 296 13.57 -0.90 1.60
N HIS A 297 13.94 0.36 1.47
CA HIS A 297 14.45 0.92 0.21
C HIS A 297 15.71 0.23 -0.31
N SER A 298 16.47 -0.45 0.58
CA SER A 298 17.67 -1.24 0.23
C SER A 298 17.35 -2.63 -0.29
N ASN A 299 16.10 -3.12 -0.10
CA ASN A 299 15.77 -4.50 -0.40
C ASN A 299 15.87 -4.80 -1.90
N PRO A 300 16.75 -5.73 -2.33
CA PRO A 300 16.94 -6.03 -3.73
C PRO A 300 15.72 -6.64 -4.42
N ALA A 301 14.75 -7.19 -3.67
CA ALA A 301 13.53 -7.74 -4.25
C ALA A 301 12.57 -6.68 -4.81
N LEU A 302 12.80 -5.40 -4.54
CA LEU A 302 12.11 -4.29 -5.21
C LEU A 302 12.42 -4.22 -6.72
N ASP A 303 13.60 -4.69 -7.14
CA ASP A 303 13.93 -4.81 -8.57
C ASP A 303 13.36 -6.14 -9.13
N PRO A 304 12.39 -6.09 -10.06
CA PRO A 304 11.82 -7.29 -10.67
C PRO A 304 12.83 -8.20 -11.38
N ALA A 305 13.98 -7.66 -11.80
CA ALA A 305 15.04 -8.39 -12.49
C ALA A 305 16.09 -8.99 -11.53
N SER A 306 15.98 -8.72 -10.23
CA SER A 306 16.98 -9.16 -9.24
C SER A 306 16.95 -10.67 -8.98
N ALA A 307 18.08 -11.21 -8.53
CA ALA A 307 18.16 -12.58 -8.02
C ALA A 307 17.27 -12.81 -6.80
N ALA A 308 17.07 -11.78 -5.96
CA ALA A 308 16.17 -11.83 -4.81
C ALA A 308 14.70 -12.05 -5.24
N ARG A 309 14.24 -11.29 -6.25
CA ARG A 309 12.91 -11.48 -6.81
C ARG A 309 12.75 -12.86 -7.47
N ALA A 310 13.79 -13.36 -8.14
CA ALA A 310 13.81 -14.69 -8.70
C ALA A 310 13.70 -15.76 -7.61
N ALA A 311 14.42 -15.64 -6.50
CA ALA A 311 14.37 -16.59 -5.39
C ALA A 311 12.94 -16.67 -4.76
N ILE A 312 12.25 -15.52 -4.59
CA ILE A 312 10.87 -15.50 -4.12
C ILE A 312 9.95 -16.28 -5.07
N ARG A 313 10.06 -16.00 -6.37
CA ARG A 313 9.25 -16.68 -7.38
C ARG A 313 9.53 -18.19 -7.44
N ASP A 314 10.81 -18.58 -7.40
CA ASP A 314 11.23 -19.97 -7.48
C ASP A 314 10.80 -20.77 -6.23
N ALA A 315 10.62 -20.09 -5.10
CA ALA A 315 10.00 -20.63 -3.89
C ALA A 315 8.46 -20.80 -4.02
N GLY A 316 7.85 -20.37 -5.12
CA GLY A 316 6.41 -20.39 -5.31
C GLY A 316 5.64 -19.29 -4.59
N MET A 317 6.34 -18.24 -4.17
CA MET A 317 5.79 -17.06 -3.50
C MET A 317 5.81 -15.84 -4.43
N GLN A 318 5.22 -14.72 -4.03
CA GLN A 318 5.15 -13.51 -4.85
C GLN A 318 5.49 -12.27 -4.02
N VAL A 319 5.82 -11.20 -4.71
CA VAL A 319 5.82 -9.84 -4.16
C VAL A 319 4.50 -9.19 -4.58
N ALA A 320 3.85 -8.49 -3.66
CA ALA A 320 2.65 -7.73 -3.99
C ALA A 320 2.97 -6.55 -4.91
N ASP A 321 2.05 -6.22 -5.79
CA ASP A 321 2.15 -5.04 -6.64
C ASP A 321 1.19 -3.94 -6.17
N GLU A 322 1.64 -2.68 -6.19
CA GLU A 322 0.77 -1.54 -5.91
C GLU A 322 -0.34 -1.44 -6.96
N GLY A 323 -1.57 -1.26 -6.48
CA GLY A 323 -2.76 -1.30 -7.34
C GLY A 323 -3.28 -2.72 -7.60
N GLU A 324 -2.64 -3.76 -7.07
CA GLU A 324 -3.18 -5.12 -7.08
C GLU A 324 -4.57 -5.14 -6.45
N VAL A 325 -5.52 -5.79 -7.11
CA VAL A 325 -6.89 -5.96 -6.62
C VAL A 325 -7.17 -7.43 -6.39
N GLU A 326 -7.48 -7.79 -5.14
CA GLU A 326 -7.89 -9.14 -4.76
C GLU A 326 -9.36 -9.16 -4.31
N THR A 327 -10.15 -10.05 -4.91
CA THR A 327 -11.57 -10.20 -4.56
C THR A 327 -11.74 -11.11 -3.35
N LEU A 328 -12.61 -10.73 -2.43
CA LEU A 328 -12.99 -11.54 -1.26
C LEU A 328 -14.29 -12.31 -1.50
N PHE A 329 -14.77 -12.35 -2.73
CA PHE A 329 -15.95 -13.10 -3.16
C PHE A 329 -15.61 -14.04 -4.33
N ALA A 330 -16.47 -14.99 -4.62
CA ALA A 330 -16.29 -15.87 -5.77
C ALA A 330 -16.38 -15.05 -7.07
N TYR A 331 -15.25 -14.88 -7.74
CA TYR A 331 -15.14 -14.08 -8.96
C TYR A 331 -14.35 -14.85 -10.02
N GLU A 332 -14.98 -15.15 -11.13
CA GLU A 332 -14.27 -15.66 -12.29
C GLU A 332 -13.67 -14.51 -13.10
N ARG A 333 -12.35 -14.39 -13.10
CA ARG A 333 -11.69 -13.40 -13.98
C ARG A 333 -12.07 -13.69 -15.44
N PRO A 334 -12.57 -12.71 -16.19
CA PRO A 334 -12.83 -12.88 -17.61
C PRO A 334 -11.60 -13.41 -18.36
N ARG A 335 -11.80 -14.25 -19.39
CA ARG A 335 -10.69 -14.90 -20.11
C ARG A 335 -9.64 -13.91 -20.67
N TRP A 336 -10.04 -12.69 -20.98
CA TRP A 336 -9.16 -11.64 -21.50
C TRP A 336 -8.29 -10.94 -20.43
N MET A 337 -8.53 -11.24 -19.14
CA MET A 337 -7.73 -10.76 -18.00
C MET A 337 -6.79 -11.83 -17.43
N ARG A 338 -6.75 -13.04 -18.04
CA ARG A 338 -5.92 -14.16 -17.57
C ARG A 338 -4.56 -14.17 -18.25
#